data_e584c976690303caf4ae0b79d730270e
#
_entry.id   e584c976690303caf4ae0b79d730270e
#
_cell.length_a   1.000
_cell.length_b   1.000
_cell.length_c   1.000
_cell.angle_alpha   90.00
_cell.angle_beta   90.00
_cell.angle_gamma   90.00
#
_symmetry.space_group_name_H-M   'P 1'
#
loop_
_entity.id
_entity.type
_entity.pdbx_description
1 polymer ?
#
loop_
_entity_poly.entity_id
_entity_poly.type
_entity_poly.pdbx_seq_one_letter_code
_entity_poly.pdbx_strand_id
1 'polypeptide(L)'
;DILRNRFGFRGYVYSDWGVVSMLMTFHKTAVDDFEAARQVLTAGMDVEASSSCYAVLADKIRNGEFDISYIDQAVRRVLRAKFELGLFEDPYQEQAVYRLPLRSKESVKLSRRIADESTVLLKNDGQLLPLNVRNLKSVAVIGPNADNVQFGDYTWSKKKEDGVTPLQGIKNLLGDRVKINYAKGCSLASLDTSGIAEAVDAARHSDVALIFVGSSSTAFVRHTQEPSTSGEGIDLSDISLTGAQEQLIREVFAVGKPVVVILVAGKPFAIPWVKENIPAILAQWYAGEQEGNSIADILFGNVNPSGKLTFSFPQSTGHLPVYYNYLPTDKGYYKEPGTYEKPGRDYVFSNSSPLWAFGYGLSYTQFEYLKAVTDKELYQANDTVCVTVQLKNTGKRTGKEVIQVYMRDVVSSVMTPVKQLKGFRKVDLLPGQTRETTIMIPVHEFYLTDDLGNRYLESGKFELQVGTSSDRIYFNLPVYIGSSGKGGQTVSGTSFKSRTDGKVIQVKGTVRDIQATPLARVKVQSEESGESALTDYRGTYTIKVKDNGRLIFSKKGFADKTIEVEGQTDVSIQMAKGE
;
A
#
# COMPACT_ATOMS: atom_id res chain seq x y z
N ASP A 1 26.63 13.56 -0.16
CA ASP A 1 26.15 14.02 1.17
C ASP A 1 25.19 13.02 1.80
N ILE A 2 24.04 12.72 1.21
CA ILE A 2 23.00 11.90 1.84
C ILE A 2 23.50 10.47 2.07
N LEU A 3 23.89 9.75 1.01
CA LEU A 3 24.24 8.34 1.10
C LEU A 3 25.47 8.09 1.99
N ARG A 4 26.57 8.85 1.76
CA ARG A 4 27.84 8.60 2.44
C ARG A 4 27.95 9.31 3.80
N ASN A 5 27.58 10.58 3.88
CA ASN A 5 27.77 11.37 5.10
C ASN A 5 26.63 11.13 6.10
N ARG A 6 25.37 11.18 5.64
CA ARG A 6 24.21 11.03 6.53
C ARG A 6 23.91 9.56 6.90
N PHE A 7 23.96 8.65 5.91
CA PHE A 7 23.71 7.23 6.14
C PHE A 7 24.97 6.39 6.40
N GLY A 8 26.16 6.99 6.30
CA GLY A 8 27.43 6.31 6.61
C GLY A 8 27.80 5.18 5.64
N PHE A 9 27.26 5.19 4.41
CA PHE A 9 27.54 4.15 3.42
C PHE A 9 29.02 4.15 3.01
N ARG A 10 29.68 3.01 3.16
CA ARG A 10 31.12 2.83 2.91
C ARG A 10 31.46 2.04 1.65
N GLY A 11 30.48 1.41 1.01
CA GLY A 11 30.66 0.66 -0.22
C GLY A 11 30.90 1.53 -1.44
N TYR A 12 31.02 0.93 -2.60
CA TYR A 12 31.08 1.65 -3.88
C TYR A 12 29.67 1.82 -4.47
N VAL A 13 29.52 2.85 -5.30
CA VAL A 13 28.29 3.17 -6.03
C VAL A 13 28.52 2.85 -7.50
N TYR A 14 27.68 1.99 -8.04
CA TYR A 14 27.62 1.61 -9.44
C TYR A 14 26.42 2.33 -10.09
N SER A 15 26.60 2.94 -11.28
CA SER A 15 25.50 3.62 -11.95
C SER A 15 24.48 2.61 -12.51
N ASP A 16 23.28 3.06 -12.74
CA ASP A 16 22.38 2.36 -13.65
C ASP A 16 22.87 2.50 -15.11
N TRP A 17 22.23 1.79 -16.01
CA TRP A 17 22.60 1.61 -17.41
C TRP A 17 22.57 2.93 -18.20
N GLY A 18 23.72 3.40 -18.65
CA GLY A 18 23.85 4.63 -19.44
C GLY A 18 23.57 5.94 -18.71
N VAL A 19 23.35 5.92 -17.40
CA VAL A 19 22.91 7.09 -16.59
C VAL A 19 23.88 8.27 -16.66
N VAL A 20 25.20 8.02 -16.74
CA VAL A 20 26.17 9.11 -16.78
C VAL A 20 26.01 9.94 -18.07
N SER A 21 25.82 9.28 -19.21
CA SER A 21 25.57 9.97 -20.49
C SER A 21 24.19 10.68 -20.52
N MET A 22 23.24 10.25 -19.68
CA MET A 22 21.92 10.89 -19.58
C MET A 22 21.99 12.31 -19.00
N LEU A 23 23.05 12.69 -18.28
CA LEU A 23 23.25 14.06 -17.87
C LEU A 23 23.33 15.00 -19.07
N MET A 24 23.87 14.53 -20.20
CA MET A 24 23.91 15.27 -21.47
C MET A 24 22.63 15.09 -22.30
N THR A 25 22.15 13.84 -22.43
CA THR A 25 21.09 13.52 -23.41
C THR A 25 19.70 13.84 -22.90
N PHE A 26 19.40 13.59 -21.62
CA PHE A 26 18.09 13.83 -21.00
C PHE A 26 18.07 15.06 -20.10
N HIS A 27 18.96 15.10 -19.10
CA HIS A 27 18.88 16.11 -18.03
C HIS A 27 19.48 17.46 -18.43
N LYS A 28 20.36 17.50 -19.46
CA LYS A 28 21.01 18.72 -19.96
C LYS A 28 21.80 19.47 -18.89
N THR A 29 22.34 18.76 -17.90
CA THR A 29 23.14 19.31 -16.81
C THR A 29 24.65 19.23 -17.08
N ALA A 30 25.06 18.51 -18.13
CA ALA A 30 26.43 18.43 -18.61
C ALA A 30 26.50 18.76 -20.11
N VAL A 31 27.57 19.42 -20.55
CA VAL A 31 27.78 19.81 -21.95
C VAL A 31 28.54 18.76 -22.73
N ASP A 32 29.38 17.96 -22.05
CA ASP A 32 30.21 16.92 -22.65
C ASP A 32 30.48 15.77 -21.67
N ASP A 33 31.18 14.73 -22.14
CA ASP A 33 31.52 13.55 -21.34
C ASP A 33 32.35 13.90 -20.12
N PHE A 34 33.25 14.90 -20.22
CA PHE A 34 34.07 15.30 -19.08
C PHE A 34 33.22 15.92 -17.96
N GLU A 35 32.34 16.84 -18.31
CA GLU A 35 31.48 17.47 -17.33
C GLU A 35 30.51 16.46 -16.68
N ALA A 36 29.98 15.53 -17.46
CA ALA A 36 29.16 14.44 -16.94
C ALA A 36 29.95 13.55 -15.95
N ALA A 37 31.12 13.08 -16.35
CA ALA A 37 32.01 12.29 -15.52
C ALA A 37 32.42 13.02 -14.24
N ARG A 38 32.80 14.31 -14.36
CA ARG A 38 33.17 15.17 -13.24
C ARG A 38 32.05 15.27 -12.19
N GLN A 39 30.81 15.57 -12.64
CA GLN A 39 29.67 15.73 -11.73
C GLN A 39 29.41 14.45 -10.94
N VAL A 40 29.32 13.30 -11.60
CA VAL A 40 28.93 12.05 -10.93
C VAL A 40 30.05 11.48 -10.08
N LEU A 41 31.32 11.57 -10.53
CA LEU A 41 32.45 11.05 -9.76
C LEU A 41 32.70 11.89 -8.49
N THR A 42 32.62 13.23 -8.58
CA THR A 42 32.74 14.11 -7.41
C THR A 42 31.56 13.93 -6.44
N ALA A 43 30.37 13.55 -6.94
CA ALA A 43 29.23 13.17 -6.11
C ALA A 43 29.40 11.80 -5.43
N GLY A 44 30.39 10.99 -5.84
CA GLY A 44 30.74 9.72 -5.22
C GLY A 44 30.20 8.49 -5.93
N MET A 45 29.87 8.57 -7.22
CA MET A 45 29.60 7.43 -8.09
C MET A 45 30.93 6.85 -8.58
N ASP A 46 31.24 5.64 -8.19
CA ASP A 46 32.58 5.05 -8.34
C ASP A 46 32.75 4.30 -9.67
N VAL A 47 31.68 3.75 -10.23
CA VAL A 47 31.69 2.95 -11.46
C VAL A 47 30.54 3.37 -12.37
N GLU A 48 30.82 3.61 -13.65
CA GLU A 48 29.78 3.82 -14.65
C GLU A 48 29.43 2.52 -15.40
N ALA A 49 28.16 2.38 -15.75
CA ALA A 49 27.64 1.23 -16.50
C ALA A 49 27.13 1.68 -17.88
N SER A 50 27.57 0.97 -18.93
CA SER A 50 27.07 1.13 -20.30
C SER A 50 27.14 2.55 -20.89
N SER A 51 28.01 3.36 -20.35
CA SER A 51 28.48 4.63 -20.94
C SER A 51 30.01 4.65 -20.92
N SER A 52 30.62 5.64 -21.53
CA SER A 52 32.09 5.76 -21.64
C SER A 52 32.59 7.16 -21.23
N CYS A 53 31.79 7.87 -20.44
CA CYS A 53 32.13 9.23 -20.03
C CYS A 53 33.40 9.26 -19.16
N TYR A 54 33.69 8.20 -18.37
CA TYR A 54 34.92 8.13 -17.58
C TYR A 54 36.19 7.95 -18.43
N ALA A 55 36.08 7.55 -19.70
CA ALA A 55 37.25 7.34 -20.55
C ALA A 55 38.09 8.59 -20.76
N VAL A 56 37.47 9.78 -20.78
CA VAL A 56 38.19 11.06 -20.99
C VAL A 56 38.97 11.51 -19.76
N LEU A 57 38.70 10.95 -18.56
CA LEU A 57 39.32 11.40 -17.32
C LEU A 57 40.84 11.20 -17.28
N ALA A 58 41.35 10.16 -17.95
CA ALA A 58 42.79 9.90 -18.01
C ALA A 58 43.56 11.05 -18.65
N ASP A 59 43.05 11.63 -19.73
CA ASP A 59 43.66 12.77 -20.40
C ASP A 59 43.51 14.06 -19.58
N LYS A 60 42.34 14.25 -18.99
CA LYS A 60 42.04 15.39 -18.14
C LYS A 60 42.95 15.46 -16.90
N ILE A 61 43.26 14.30 -16.31
CA ILE A 61 44.20 14.18 -15.18
C ILE A 61 45.64 14.50 -15.65
N ARG A 62 46.06 13.92 -16.79
CA ARG A 62 47.42 14.18 -17.35
C ARG A 62 47.66 15.68 -17.65
N ASN A 63 46.60 16.35 -18.08
CA ASN A 63 46.65 17.79 -18.38
C ASN A 63 46.46 18.69 -17.14
N GLY A 64 46.26 18.10 -15.94
CA GLY A 64 46.01 18.86 -14.72
C GLY A 64 44.64 19.51 -14.60
N GLU A 65 43.68 19.08 -15.45
CA GLU A 65 42.32 19.61 -15.50
C GLU A 65 41.37 18.92 -14.49
N PHE A 66 41.77 17.74 -13.93
CA PHE A 66 40.99 17.00 -12.96
C PHE A 66 41.89 16.36 -11.90
N ASP A 67 41.43 16.38 -10.63
CA ASP A 67 42.17 15.84 -9.51
C ASP A 67 42.07 14.32 -9.43
N ILE A 68 43.20 13.62 -9.52
CA ILE A 68 43.33 12.16 -9.46
C ILE A 68 42.76 11.57 -8.15
N SER A 69 42.70 12.35 -7.08
CA SER A 69 42.24 11.89 -5.77
C SER A 69 40.80 11.33 -5.80
N TYR A 70 39.94 11.82 -6.69
CA TYR A 70 38.58 11.27 -6.87
C TYR A 70 38.61 9.86 -7.47
N ILE A 71 39.51 9.61 -8.44
CA ILE A 71 39.73 8.28 -9.00
C ILE A 71 40.27 7.33 -7.92
N ASP A 72 41.28 7.78 -7.14
CA ASP A 72 41.85 6.97 -6.08
C ASP A 72 40.82 6.56 -5.03
N GLN A 73 39.90 7.46 -4.71
CA GLN A 73 38.79 7.15 -3.79
C GLN A 73 37.85 6.11 -4.36
N ALA A 74 37.47 6.24 -5.62
CA ALA A 74 36.57 5.30 -6.32
C ALA A 74 37.23 3.91 -6.40
N VAL A 75 38.48 3.85 -6.86
CA VAL A 75 39.28 2.60 -6.93
C VAL A 75 39.42 1.95 -5.56
N ARG A 76 39.73 2.73 -4.53
CA ARG A 76 39.87 2.23 -3.15
C ARG A 76 38.57 1.58 -2.65
N ARG A 77 37.40 2.14 -2.97
CA ARG A 77 36.10 1.55 -2.57
C ARG A 77 35.84 0.23 -3.29
N VAL A 78 36.11 0.20 -4.59
CA VAL A 78 35.95 -1.03 -5.40
C VAL A 78 36.93 -2.12 -4.93
N LEU A 79 38.21 -1.78 -4.74
CA LEU A 79 39.21 -2.72 -4.25
C LEU A 79 38.88 -3.23 -2.84
N ARG A 80 38.42 -2.35 -1.95
CA ARG A 80 37.98 -2.76 -0.62
C ARG A 80 36.90 -3.85 -0.70
N ALA A 81 35.87 -3.67 -1.52
CA ALA A 81 34.85 -4.68 -1.68
C ALA A 81 35.40 -6.00 -2.19
N LYS A 82 36.37 -5.97 -3.12
CA LYS A 82 37.03 -7.17 -3.62
C LYS A 82 37.86 -7.87 -2.52
N PHE A 83 38.57 -7.13 -1.68
CA PHE A 83 39.30 -7.68 -0.53
C PHE A 83 38.36 -8.27 0.52
N GLU A 84 37.29 -7.55 0.87
CA GLU A 84 36.28 -8.00 1.83
C GLU A 84 35.55 -9.29 1.37
N LEU A 85 35.44 -9.48 0.06
CA LEU A 85 34.87 -10.69 -0.55
C LEU A 85 35.90 -11.83 -0.71
N GLY A 86 37.17 -11.61 -0.38
CA GLY A 86 38.24 -12.61 -0.52
C GLY A 86 38.63 -12.94 -1.98
N LEU A 87 38.29 -12.04 -2.94
CA LEU A 87 38.48 -12.32 -4.37
C LEU A 87 39.97 -12.36 -4.81
N PHE A 88 40.89 -11.91 -3.95
CA PHE A 88 42.33 -12.00 -4.21
C PHE A 88 42.93 -13.29 -3.68
N GLU A 89 42.33 -13.86 -2.63
CA GLU A 89 42.75 -15.14 -2.03
C GLU A 89 42.10 -16.31 -2.71
N ASP A 90 40.79 -16.22 -2.98
CA ASP A 90 40.04 -17.28 -3.67
C ASP A 90 38.95 -16.66 -4.59
N PRO A 91 39.32 -16.33 -5.86
CA PRO A 91 38.37 -15.74 -6.83
C PRO A 91 37.40 -16.76 -7.42
N TYR A 92 37.61 -18.05 -7.19
CA TYR A 92 36.85 -19.13 -7.78
C TYR A 92 35.91 -19.76 -6.76
N GLN A 93 34.65 -19.84 -7.10
CA GLN A 93 33.71 -20.62 -6.32
C GLN A 93 33.88 -22.11 -6.58
N GLU A 94 33.65 -22.93 -5.54
CA GLU A 94 33.63 -24.37 -5.70
C GLU A 94 32.60 -24.81 -6.76
N GLN A 95 32.99 -25.75 -7.64
CA GLN A 95 32.09 -26.26 -8.69
C GLN A 95 30.77 -26.82 -8.16
N ALA A 96 30.75 -27.26 -6.90
CA ALA A 96 29.52 -27.74 -6.25
C ALA A 96 28.41 -26.68 -6.19
N VAL A 97 28.78 -25.40 -6.06
CA VAL A 97 27.79 -24.27 -6.02
C VAL A 97 27.10 -24.12 -7.38
N TYR A 98 27.79 -24.32 -8.48
CA TYR A 98 27.22 -24.25 -9.83
C TYR A 98 26.32 -25.44 -10.20
N ARG A 99 26.29 -26.48 -9.37
CA ARG A 99 25.46 -27.68 -9.56
C ARG A 99 24.14 -27.60 -8.78
N LEU A 100 23.84 -26.50 -8.10
CA LEU A 100 22.54 -26.32 -7.48
C LEU A 100 21.47 -26.36 -8.58
N PRO A 101 20.48 -27.26 -8.48
CA PRO A 101 19.46 -27.37 -9.51
C PRO A 101 18.66 -26.10 -9.61
N LEU A 102 18.69 -25.45 -10.78
CA LEU A 102 17.73 -24.41 -11.12
C LEU A 102 16.32 -25.01 -11.04
N ARG A 103 15.35 -24.25 -10.49
CA ARG A 103 13.99 -24.73 -10.28
C ARG A 103 13.93 -26.01 -9.44
N SER A 104 14.61 -26.00 -8.28
CA SER A 104 14.47 -27.10 -7.33
C SER A 104 13.00 -27.30 -6.94
N LYS A 105 12.65 -28.51 -6.50
CA LYS A 105 11.29 -28.81 -6.02
C LYS A 105 10.85 -27.86 -4.91
N GLU A 106 11.78 -27.43 -4.06
CA GLU A 106 11.55 -26.48 -2.97
C GLU A 106 11.26 -25.08 -3.50
N SER A 107 12.01 -24.62 -4.51
CA SER A 107 11.79 -23.33 -5.17
C SER A 107 10.43 -23.27 -5.86
N VAL A 108 10.06 -24.34 -6.60
CA VAL A 108 8.74 -24.45 -7.24
C VAL A 108 7.60 -24.47 -6.21
N LYS A 109 7.78 -25.20 -5.09
CA LYS A 109 6.80 -25.17 -3.98
C LYS A 109 6.68 -23.78 -3.34
N LEU A 110 7.80 -23.07 -3.20
CA LEU A 110 7.79 -21.70 -2.68
C LEU A 110 7.07 -20.76 -3.64
N SER A 111 7.37 -20.83 -4.94
CA SER A 111 6.67 -20.06 -5.99
C SER A 111 5.16 -20.31 -5.94
N ARG A 112 4.75 -21.58 -5.83
CA ARG A 112 3.35 -21.95 -5.69
C ARG A 112 2.72 -21.35 -4.44
N ARG A 113 3.37 -21.46 -3.29
CA ARG A 113 2.86 -20.88 -2.03
C ARG A 113 2.71 -19.37 -2.12
N ILE A 114 3.65 -18.67 -2.76
CA ILE A 114 3.56 -17.23 -2.98
C ILE A 114 2.35 -16.89 -3.85
N ALA A 115 2.12 -17.64 -4.94
CA ALA A 115 0.95 -17.45 -5.80
C ALA A 115 -0.38 -17.65 -5.03
N ASP A 116 -0.47 -18.71 -4.20
CA ASP A 116 -1.64 -18.98 -3.37
C ASP A 116 -1.91 -17.87 -2.33
N GLU A 117 -0.85 -17.36 -1.69
CA GLU A 117 -0.95 -16.39 -0.59
C GLU A 117 -1.12 -14.94 -1.06
N SER A 118 -0.76 -14.63 -2.31
CA SER A 118 -0.83 -13.27 -2.87
C SER A 118 -2.17 -12.96 -3.53
N THR A 119 -2.90 -13.96 -4.03
CA THR A 119 -4.18 -13.75 -4.72
C THR A 119 -5.22 -13.12 -3.78
N VAL A 120 -5.82 -12.03 -4.25
CA VAL A 120 -6.80 -11.23 -3.48
C VAL A 120 -8.21 -11.48 -4.02
N LEU A 121 -9.13 -11.88 -3.15
CA LEU A 121 -10.55 -11.91 -3.46
C LEU A 121 -11.15 -10.52 -3.26
N LEU A 122 -11.51 -9.84 -4.35
CA LEU A 122 -12.03 -8.48 -4.33
C LEU A 122 -13.55 -8.41 -4.16
N LYS A 123 -14.28 -9.39 -4.69
CA LYS A 123 -15.74 -9.46 -4.60
C LYS A 123 -16.20 -10.91 -4.65
N ASN A 124 -17.28 -11.24 -3.91
CA ASN A 124 -17.85 -12.58 -3.92
C ASN A 124 -19.32 -12.55 -3.47
N ASP A 125 -20.17 -11.94 -4.29
CA ASP A 125 -21.60 -11.82 -4.02
C ASP A 125 -22.28 -13.18 -4.07
N GLY A 126 -23.23 -13.39 -3.18
CA GLY A 126 -23.96 -14.64 -3.09
C GLY A 126 -23.10 -15.87 -2.80
N GLN A 127 -21.82 -15.67 -2.39
CA GLN A 127 -20.85 -16.75 -2.18
C GLN A 127 -20.69 -17.64 -3.42
N LEU A 128 -20.63 -17.02 -4.62
CA LEU A 128 -20.41 -17.72 -5.89
C LEU A 128 -19.14 -18.57 -5.85
N LEU A 129 -18.08 -18.05 -5.28
CA LEU A 129 -16.82 -18.77 -5.03
C LEU A 129 -16.78 -19.31 -3.58
N PRO A 130 -16.17 -20.48 -3.36
CA PRO A 130 -15.56 -21.35 -4.35
C PRO A 130 -16.59 -22.16 -5.11
N LEU A 131 -16.28 -22.45 -6.38
CA LEU A 131 -17.11 -23.27 -7.24
C LEU A 131 -17.14 -24.72 -6.75
N ASN A 132 -18.33 -25.33 -6.74
CA ASN A 132 -18.46 -26.73 -6.38
C ASN A 132 -18.39 -27.62 -7.65
N VAL A 133 -17.27 -28.29 -7.83
CA VAL A 133 -17.01 -29.19 -8.98
C VAL A 133 -18.16 -30.22 -9.19
N ARG A 134 -18.78 -30.70 -8.11
CA ARG A 134 -19.87 -31.70 -8.20
C ARG A 134 -21.13 -31.17 -8.89
N ASN A 135 -21.31 -29.85 -8.89
CA ASN A 135 -22.48 -29.20 -9.47
C ASN A 135 -22.21 -28.68 -10.89
N LEU A 136 -20.98 -28.83 -11.41
CA LEU A 136 -20.59 -28.30 -12.72
C LEU A 136 -20.51 -29.42 -13.75
N LYS A 137 -21.11 -29.18 -14.90
CA LYS A 137 -20.97 -30.01 -16.10
C LYS A 137 -19.98 -29.37 -17.09
N SER A 138 -19.94 -28.05 -17.09
CA SER A 138 -19.10 -27.30 -18.03
C SER A 138 -18.64 -25.94 -17.46
N VAL A 139 -17.47 -25.48 -17.90
CA VAL A 139 -16.88 -24.20 -17.52
C VAL A 139 -16.34 -23.51 -18.78
N ALA A 140 -16.72 -22.26 -18.99
CA ALA A 140 -16.06 -21.42 -19.99
C ALA A 140 -14.78 -20.80 -19.38
N VAL A 141 -13.66 -20.94 -20.08
CA VAL A 141 -12.38 -20.31 -19.72
C VAL A 141 -12.04 -19.33 -20.83
N ILE A 142 -12.15 -18.04 -20.54
CA ILE A 142 -12.20 -16.97 -21.54
C ILE A 142 -11.14 -15.92 -21.23
N GLY A 143 -10.65 -15.26 -22.26
CA GLY A 143 -9.85 -14.04 -22.11
C GLY A 143 -8.39 -14.17 -22.59
N PRO A 144 -7.72 -13.04 -22.84
CA PRO A 144 -6.37 -13.00 -23.38
C PRO A 144 -5.30 -13.60 -22.43
N ASN A 145 -5.54 -13.58 -21.13
CA ASN A 145 -4.66 -14.17 -20.12
C ASN A 145 -5.06 -15.60 -19.71
N ALA A 146 -6.14 -16.17 -20.28
CA ALA A 146 -6.60 -17.51 -19.92
C ALA A 146 -5.60 -18.60 -20.27
N ASP A 147 -4.93 -18.50 -21.41
CA ASP A 147 -3.94 -19.47 -21.88
C ASP A 147 -2.56 -18.84 -22.07
N ASN A 148 -2.14 -18.04 -21.11
CA ASN A 148 -0.84 -17.42 -21.05
C ASN A 148 -0.30 -17.46 -19.62
N VAL A 149 1.03 -17.38 -19.44
CA VAL A 149 1.66 -17.21 -18.12
C VAL A 149 2.29 -15.83 -18.05
N GLN A 150 1.89 -15.07 -17.07
CA GLN A 150 2.44 -13.72 -16.84
C GLN A 150 3.57 -13.77 -15.79
N PHE A 151 4.79 -13.78 -16.28
CA PHE A 151 5.98 -13.80 -15.42
C PHE A 151 6.39 -12.41 -14.90
N GLY A 152 6.03 -11.34 -15.60
CA GLY A 152 6.54 -9.99 -15.35
C GLY A 152 7.86 -9.70 -16.06
N ASP A 153 8.43 -8.50 -15.82
CA ASP A 153 9.71 -8.10 -16.39
C ASP A 153 10.90 -8.80 -15.71
N TYR A 154 12.05 -8.81 -16.38
CA TYR A 154 13.33 -9.33 -15.86
C TYR A 154 13.32 -10.77 -15.36
N THR A 155 12.36 -11.58 -15.77
CA THR A 155 12.32 -13.00 -15.42
C THR A 155 13.23 -13.82 -16.33
N TRP A 156 13.69 -14.98 -15.85
CA TRP A 156 14.59 -15.89 -16.56
C TRP A 156 13.96 -16.45 -17.86
N SER A 157 12.64 -16.63 -17.88
CA SER A 157 11.89 -17.07 -19.05
C SER A 157 10.58 -16.32 -19.17
N LYS A 158 10.10 -16.21 -20.40
CA LYS A 158 8.78 -15.70 -20.75
C LYS A 158 8.03 -16.68 -21.67
N LYS A 159 8.52 -17.88 -21.77
CA LYS A 159 7.90 -18.94 -22.56
C LYS A 159 6.76 -19.57 -21.77
N LYS A 160 5.62 -19.70 -22.41
CA LYS A 160 4.41 -20.31 -21.85
C LYS A 160 4.68 -21.70 -21.27
N GLU A 161 5.57 -22.47 -21.91
CA GLU A 161 5.93 -23.84 -21.55
C GLU A 161 6.72 -23.93 -20.24
N ASP A 162 7.29 -22.83 -19.77
CA ASP A 162 8.04 -22.78 -18.51
C ASP A 162 7.15 -22.56 -17.28
N GLY A 163 5.85 -22.42 -17.47
CA GLY A 163 4.87 -22.30 -16.41
C GLY A 163 3.57 -23.05 -16.72
N VAL A 164 2.59 -22.86 -15.85
CA VAL A 164 1.25 -23.45 -15.97
C VAL A 164 0.25 -22.32 -16.20
N THR A 165 -0.39 -22.31 -17.39
CA THR A 165 -1.42 -21.31 -17.69
C THR A 165 -2.67 -21.55 -16.86
N PRO A 166 -3.53 -20.54 -16.62
CA PRO A 166 -4.83 -20.71 -15.98
C PRO A 166 -5.67 -21.84 -16.62
N LEU A 167 -5.75 -21.86 -17.95
CA LEU A 167 -6.45 -22.92 -18.68
C LEU A 167 -5.85 -24.31 -18.38
N GLN A 168 -4.53 -24.45 -18.38
CA GLN A 168 -3.88 -25.73 -18.08
C GLN A 168 -4.08 -26.13 -16.61
N GLY A 169 -3.98 -25.20 -15.66
CA GLY A 169 -4.24 -25.46 -14.25
C GLY A 169 -5.68 -25.94 -13.99
N ILE A 170 -6.67 -25.30 -14.64
CA ILE A 170 -8.07 -25.71 -14.57
C ILE A 170 -8.26 -27.11 -15.19
N LYS A 171 -7.63 -27.40 -16.34
CA LYS A 171 -7.64 -28.74 -16.95
C LYS A 171 -7.04 -29.79 -16.02
N ASN A 172 -5.89 -29.51 -15.41
CA ASN A 172 -5.22 -30.42 -14.49
C ASN A 172 -6.10 -30.77 -13.29
N LEU A 173 -6.83 -29.78 -12.74
CA LEU A 173 -7.70 -29.98 -11.59
C LEU A 173 -8.99 -30.70 -11.92
N LEU A 174 -9.66 -30.31 -13.01
CA LEU A 174 -10.97 -30.85 -13.38
C LEU A 174 -10.88 -32.19 -14.09
N GLY A 175 -9.82 -32.44 -14.87
CA GLY A 175 -9.71 -33.61 -15.75
C GLY A 175 -10.91 -33.69 -16.69
N ASP A 176 -11.36 -34.90 -17.00
CA ASP A 176 -12.49 -35.17 -17.89
C ASP A 176 -13.85 -35.03 -17.19
N ARG A 177 -13.90 -34.67 -15.91
CA ARG A 177 -15.12 -34.58 -15.11
C ARG A 177 -16.03 -33.41 -15.50
N VAL A 178 -15.43 -32.34 -16.02
CA VAL A 178 -16.12 -31.10 -16.39
C VAL A 178 -15.63 -30.66 -17.77
N LYS A 179 -16.57 -30.42 -18.69
CA LYS A 179 -16.23 -29.92 -20.02
C LYS A 179 -15.67 -28.50 -19.94
N ILE A 180 -14.56 -28.23 -20.61
CA ILE A 180 -13.98 -26.89 -20.70
C ILE A 180 -14.19 -26.32 -22.09
N ASN A 181 -14.91 -25.21 -22.19
CA ASN A 181 -15.10 -24.43 -23.40
C ASN A 181 -14.12 -23.23 -23.34
N TYR A 182 -13.11 -23.25 -24.20
CA TYR A 182 -12.10 -22.18 -24.23
C TYR A 182 -12.35 -21.22 -25.38
N ALA A 183 -12.21 -19.91 -25.13
CA ALA A 183 -12.15 -18.88 -26.16
C ALA A 183 -11.23 -17.74 -25.70
N LYS A 184 -10.36 -17.25 -26.59
CA LYS A 184 -9.53 -16.08 -26.29
C LYS A 184 -10.35 -14.78 -26.20
N GLY A 185 -11.35 -14.62 -27.01
CA GLY A 185 -12.30 -13.52 -27.04
C GLY A 185 -11.74 -12.21 -27.60
N CYS A 186 -10.59 -11.74 -27.10
CA CYS A 186 -9.89 -10.55 -27.61
C CYS A 186 -8.39 -10.62 -27.30
N SER A 187 -7.61 -9.65 -27.77
CA SER A 187 -6.23 -9.45 -27.33
C SER A 187 -6.15 -8.50 -26.12
N LEU A 188 -4.94 -8.36 -25.51
CA LEU A 188 -4.72 -7.47 -24.37
C LEU A 188 -4.84 -5.98 -24.72
N ALA A 189 -4.54 -5.59 -25.96
CA ALA A 189 -4.48 -4.17 -26.31
C ALA A 189 -5.30 -3.79 -27.56
N SER A 190 -5.63 -4.75 -28.43
CA SER A 190 -6.38 -4.48 -29.66
C SER A 190 -7.85 -4.17 -29.38
N LEU A 191 -8.41 -3.25 -30.17
CA LEU A 191 -9.85 -2.95 -30.23
C LEU A 191 -10.63 -3.96 -31.08
N ASP A 192 -9.97 -4.99 -31.65
CA ASP A 192 -10.62 -6.04 -32.41
C ASP A 192 -11.56 -6.86 -31.53
N THR A 193 -12.81 -6.90 -31.91
CA THR A 193 -13.91 -7.60 -31.22
C THR A 193 -14.32 -8.90 -31.91
N SER A 194 -13.67 -9.30 -33.00
CA SER A 194 -14.07 -10.44 -33.84
C SER A 194 -14.15 -11.78 -33.08
N GLY A 195 -13.30 -11.94 -32.05
CA GLY A 195 -13.30 -13.14 -31.21
C GLY A 195 -14.37 -13.15 -30.09
N ILE A 196 -15.07 -12.04 -29.84
CA ILE A 196 -16.05 -11.95 -28.75
C ILE A 196 -17.24 -12.90 -28.97
N ALA A 197 -17.67 -13.06 -30.19
CA ALA A 197 -18.80 -13.97 -30.51
C ALA A 197 -18.52 -15.42 -30.10
N GLU A 198 -17.29 -15.92 -30.30
CA GLU A 198 -16.85 -17.24 -29.86
C GLU A 198 -16.84 -17.34 -28.31
N ALA A 199 -16.39 -16.30 -27.64
CA ALA A 199 -16.37 -16.24 -26.18
C ALA A 199 -17.80 -16.23 -25.58
N VAL A 200 -18.71 -15.49 -26.19
CA VAL A 200 -20.15 -15.49 -25.83
C VAL A 200 -20.76 -16.89 -26.04
N ASP A 201 -20.41 -17.56 -27.14
CA ASP A 201 -20.90 -18.93 -27.38
C ASP A 201 -20.33 -19.92 -26.36
N ALA A 202 -19.05 -19.85 -26.06
CA ALA A 202 -18.41 -20.65 -24.99
C ALA A 202 -19.13 -20.46 -23.63
N ALA A 203 -19.43 -19.21 -23.27
CA ALA A 203 -20.18 -18.90 -22.05
C ALA A 203 -21.63 -19.45 -22.07
N ARG A 204 -22.33 -19.31 -23.19
CA ARG A 204 -23.71 -19.83 -23.34
C ARG A 204 -23.80 -21.33 -23.12
N HIS A 205 -22.78 -22.07 -23.57
CA HIS A 205 -22.68 -23.53 -23.43
C HIS A 205 -22.01 -23.99 -22.16
N SER A 206 -21.88 -23.10 -21.15
CA SER A 206 -21.24 -23.40 -19.88
C SER A 206 -22.12 -23.05 -18.68
N ASP A 207 -21.85 -23.69 -17.53
CA ASP A 207 -22.56 -23.41 -16.28
C ASP A 207 -22.04 -22.14 -15.62
N VAL A 208 -20.76 -21.80 -15.86
CA VAL A 208 -20.07 -20.59 -15.33
C VAL A 208 -19.00 -20.13 -16.32
N ALA A 209 -18.78 -18.83 -16.41
CA ALA A 209 -17.71 -18.22 -17.20
C ALA A 209 -16.59 -17.66 -16.29
N LEU A 210 -15.35 -18.05 -16.55
CA LEU A 210 -14.14 -17.57 -15.90
C LEU A 210 -13.38 -16.70 -16.92
N ILE A 211 -13.30 -15.40 -16.66
CA ILE A 211 -12.74 -14.43 -17.61
C ILE A 211 -11.42 -13.91 -17.09
N PHE A 212 -10.32 -14.22 -17.78
CA PHE A 212 -8.96 -13.81 -17.46
C PHE A 212 -8.54 -12.61 -18.30
N VAL A 213 -8.51 -11.44 -17.69
CA VAL A 213 -8.18 -10.15 -18.30
C VAL A 213 -7.08 -9.43 -17.54
N GLY A 214 -6.60 -8.31 -18.06
CA GLY A 214 -5.63 -7.50 -17.36
C GLY A 214 -4.55 -6.92 -18.27
N SER A 215 -3.29 -7.15 -17.90
CA SER A 215 -2.12 -6.58 -18.60
C SER A 215 -1.05 -7.64 -18.87
N SER A 216 -0.04 -7.23 -19.62
CA SER A 216 1.18 -7.99 -19.85
C SER A 216 2.38 -7.07 -19.60
N SER A 217 3.42 -7.61 -18.98
CA SER A 217 4.70 -6.93 -18.75
C SER A 217 5.82 -7.75 -19.41
N THR A 218 6.14 -7.39 -20.66
CA THR A 218 7.10 -8.12 -21.49
C THR A 218 8.05 -7.17 -22.21
N ALA A 219 8.31 -5.98 -21.65
CA ALA A 219 9.03 -4.88 -22.30
C ALA A 219 10.38 -5.29 -22.90
N PHE A 220 11.11 -6.21 -22.25
CA PHE A 220 12.43 -6.68 -22.69
C PHE A 220 12.42 -8.00 -23.47
N VAL A 221 11.24 -8.48 -23.86
CA VAL A 221 11.12 -9.74 -24.64
C VAL A 221 10.66 -9.45 -26.06
N ARG A 222 11.54 -9.71 -27.00
CA ARG A 222 11.34 -9.37 -28.43
C ARG A 222 10.35 -10.28 -29.21
N HIS A 223 9.77 -11.30 -28.60
CA HIS A 223 9.02 -12.36 -29.30
C HIS A 223 7.72 -12.77 -28.60
N THR A 224 6.98 -11.82 -28.02
CA THR A 224 5.65 -12.11 -27.48
C THR A 224 4.56 -11.84 -28.52
N GLN A 225 3.55 -12.70 -28.56
CA GLN A 225 2.37 -12.52 -29.43
C GLN A 225 1.47 -11.36 -29.00
N GLU A 226 1.57 -10.95 -27.74
CA GLU A 226 0.78 -9.86 -27.15
C GLU A 226 1.71 -8.68 -26.81
N PRO A 227 1.26 -7.44 -27.02
CA PRO A 227 2.05 -6.28 -26.65
C PRO A 227 2.12 -6.10 -25.14
N SER A 228 3.22 -5.56 -24.63
CA SER A 228 3.27 -5.07 -23.26
C SER A 228 2.31 -3.90 -23.06
N THR A 229 1.52 -3.98 -22.00
CA THR A 229 0.61 -2.91 -21.56
C THR A 229 0.94 -2.40 -20.16
N SER A 230 2.06 -2.83 -19.61
CA SER A 230 2.70 -2.33 -18.38
C SER A 230 4.16 -2.77 -18.35
N GLY A 231 4.95 -2.20 -17.45
CA GLY A 231 6.36 -2.54 -17.27
C GLY A 231 7.26 -1.33 -17.45
N GLU A 232 8.57 -1.56 -17.46
CA GLU A 232 9.56 -0.50 -17.59
C GLU A 232 9.45 0.21 -18.93
N GLY A 233 9.39 1.53 -18.88
CA GLY A 233 9.26 2.40 -20.07
C GLY A 233 7.88 2.36 -20.73
N ILE A 234 6.86 1.78 -20.06
CA ILE A 234 5.50 1.68 -20.60
C ILE A 234 4.52 2.25 -19.57
N ASP A 235 4.14 3.51 -19.78
CA ASP A 235 3.14 4.20 -18.99
C ASP A 235 1.79 4.25 -19.72
N LEU A 236 0.71 4.23 -18.96
CA LEU A 236 -0.64 4.35 -19.50
C LEU A 236 -1.23 5.72 -19.22
N SER A 237 -1.76 6.33 -20.26
CA SER A 237 -2.57 7.56 -20.15
C SER A 237 -3.97 7.31 -19.59
N ASP A 238 -4.44 6.07 -19.66
CA ASP A 238 -5.70 5.59 -19.09
C ASP A 238 -5.48 4.24 -18.42
N ILE A 239 -6.00 4.10 -17.19
CA ILE A 239 -5.86 2.90 -16.37
C ILE A 239 -7.10 2.00 -16.40
N SER A 240 -8.00 2.19 -17.34
CA SER A 240 -9.05 1.22 -17.70
C SER A 240 -8.43 -0.07 -18.26
N LEU A 241 -9.22 -1.13 -18.39
CA LEU A 241 -8.81 -2.31 -19.14
C LEU A 241 -8.56 -1.91 -20.60
N THR A 242 -7.37 -2.24 -21.13
CA THR A 242 -6.97 -1.87 -22.48
C THR A 242 -7.71 -2.67 -23.56
N GLY A 243 -7.85 -2.10 -24.76
CA GLY A 243 -8.46 -2.77 -25.90
C GLY A 243 -9.95 -3.11 -25.70
N ALA A 244 -10.37 -4.27 -26.18
CA ALA A 244 -11.76 -4.73 -26.12
C ALA A 244 -12.10 -5.55 -24.85
N GLN A 245 -11.23 -5.56 -23.82
CA GLN A 245 -11.37 -6.44 -22.67
C GLN A 245 -12.64 -6.16 -21.83
N GLU A 246 -12.99 -4.89 -21.60
CA GLU A 246 -14.23 -4.58 -20.87
C GLU A 246 -15.48 -4.92 -21.70
N GLN A 247 -15.44 -4.71 -23.03
CA GLN A 247 -16.53 -5.13 -23.91
C GLN A 247 -16.72 -6.65 -23.87
N LEU A 248 -15.63 -7.43 -23.91
CA LEU A 248 -15.68 -8.88 -23.74
C LEU A 248 -16.40 -9.28 -22.43
N ILE A 249 -16.05 -8.64 -21.30
CA ILE A 249 -16.71 -8.93 -20.01
C ILE A 249 -18.21 -8.62 -20.09
N ARG A 250 -18.59 -7.46 -20.65
CA ARG A 250 -19.98 -7.01 -20.75
C ARG A 250 -20.83 -7.98 -21.61
N GLU A 251 -20.32 -8.39 -22.74
CA GLU A 251 -21.04 -9.28 -23.64
C GLU A 251 -21.16 -10.71 -23.10
N VAL A 252 -20.12 -11.23 -22.45
CA VAL A 252 -20.20 -12.52 -21.75
C VAL A 252 -21.16 -12.44 -20.56
N PHE A 253 -21.15 -11.35 -19.80
CA PHE A 253 -22.10 -11.15 -18.68
C PHE A 253 -23.56 -11.10 -19.16
N ALA A 254 -23.81 -10.49 -20.30
CA ALA A 254 -25.14 -10.37 -20.89
C ALA A 254 -25.77 -11.75 -21.27
N VAL A 255 -25.00 -12.83 -21.33
CA VAL A 255 -25.48 -14.19 -21.50
C VAL A 255 -26.33 -14.66 -20.32
N GLY A 256 -26.21 -14.02 -19.14
CA GLY A 256 -26.96 -14.34 -17.92
C GLY A 256 -26.47 -15.57 -17.16
N LYS A 257 -25.27 -16.06 -17.46
CA LYS A 257 -24.59 -17.09 -16.65
C LYS A 257 -23.77 -16.44 -15.53
N PRO A 258 -23.48 -17.17 -14.43
CA PRO A 258 -22.52 -16.70 -13.42
C PRO A 258 -21.16 -16.39 -14.06
N VAL A 259 -20.59 -15.22 -13.72
CA VAL A 259 -19.31 -14.76 -14.24
C VAL A 259 -18.34 -14.52 -13.09
N VAL A 260 -17.10 -14.98 -13.27
CA VAL A 260 -15.96 -14.65 -12.40
C VAL A 260 -14.93 -13.93 -13.26
N VAL A 261 -14.52 -12.73 -12.83
CA VAL A 261 -13.41 -11.99 -13.48
C VAL A 261 -12.13 -12.17 -12.67
N ILE A 262 -11.07 -12.57 -13.34
CA ILE A 262 -9.72 -12.72 -12.80
C ILE A 262 -8.82 -11.68 -13.46
N LEU A 263 -8.33 -10.73 -12.64
CA LEU A 263 -7.39 -9.70 -13.06
C LEU A 263 -5.96 -10.22 -12.95
N VAL A 264 -5.30 -10.41 -14.09
CA VAL A 264 -3.89 -10.78 -14.18
C VAL A 264 -3.11 -9.52 -14.56
N ALA A 265 -2.48 -8.87 -13.57
CA ALA A 265 -1.87 -7.55 -13.79
C ALA A 265 -0.87 -7.16 -12.71
N GLY A 266 0.12 -6.37 -13.06
CA GLY A 266 1.08 -5.76 -12.13
C GLY A 266 0.64 -4.39 -11.57
N LYS A 267 -0.59 -3.96 -11.82
CA LYS A 267 -1.11 -2.62 -11.48
C LYS A 267 -2.61 -2.65 -11.18
N PRO A 268 -3.16 -1.61 -10.51
CA PRO A 268 -4.61 -1.45 -10.38
C PRO A 268 -5.26 -1.04 -11.72
N PHE A 269 -6.55 -1.33 -11.83
CA PHE A 269 -7.42 -0.87 -12.92
C PHE A 269 -8.58 -0.04 -12.39
N ALA A 270 -8.99 0.98 -13.14
CA ALA A 270 -10.25 1.69 -12.97
C ALA A 270 -11.36 0.89 -13.66
N ILE A 271 -12.07 0.07 -12.90
CA ILE A 271 -13.10 -0.86 -13.40
C ILE A 271 -14.43 -0.74 -12.62
N PRO A 272 -15.01 0.46 -12.51
CA PRO A 272 -16.21 0.67 -11.70
C PRO A 272 -17.38 -0.19 -12.17
N TRP A 273 -17.61 -0.30 -13.48
CA TRP A 273 -18.68 -1.13 -14.03
C TRP A 273 -18.50 -2.63 -13.68
N VAL A 274 -17.27 -3.14 -13.80
CA VAL A 274 -16.97 -4.55 -13.44
C VAL A 274 -17.23 -4.79 -11.95
N LYS A 275 -16.80 -3.87 -11.08
CA LYS A 275 -17.08 -3.96 -9.64
C LYS A 275 -18.57 -3.98 -9.33
N GLU A 276 -19.34 -3.15 -10.01
CA GLU A 276 -20.79 -3.05 -9.78
C GLU A 276 -21.53 -4.32 -10.22
N ASN A 277 -21.27 -4.81 -11.43
CA ASN A 277 -22.09 -5.81 -12.09
C ASN A 277 -21.60 -7.25 -11.93
N ILE A 278 -20.29 -7.49 -11.84
CA ILE A 278 -19.73 -8.84 -11.77
C ILE A 278 -19.81 -9.39 -10.34
N PRO A 279 -20.38 -10.58 -10.12
CA PRO A 279 -20.58 -11.13 -8.77
C PRO A 279 -19.31 -11.60 -8.08
N ALA A 280 -18.26 -12.04 -8.81
CA ALA A 280 -17.02 -12.47 -8.22
C ALA A 280 -15.80 -11.92 -8.99
N ILE A 281 -14.84 -11.35 -8.27
CA ILE A 281 -13.65 -10.72 -8.84
C ILE A 281 -12.43 -11.11 -8.00
N LEU A 282 -11.37 -11.55 -8.67
CA LEU A 282 -10.08 -11.88 -8.09
C LEU A 282 -8.98 -11.02 -8.72
N ALA A 283 -7.98 -10.62 -7.93
CA ALA A 283 -6.70 -10.08 -8.44
C ALA A 283 -5.61 -11.11 -8.19
N GLN A 284 -5.10 -11.69 -9.27
CA GLN A 284 -4.11 -12.77 -9.24
C GLN A 284 -2.67 -12.26 -9.37
N TRP A 285 -2.50 -11.06 -9.89
CA TRP A 285 -1.21 -10.42 -10.21
C TRP A 285 -0.46 -11.17 -11.33
N TYR A 286 0.86 -10.99 -11.40
CA TYR A 286 1.78 -11.83 -12.18
C TYR A 286 2.34 -12.89 -11.24
N ALA A 287 1.61 -13.98 -11.09
CA ALA A 287 1.88 -14.99 -10.06
C ALA A 287 2.94 -16.02 -10.49
N GLY A 288 3.51 -15.85 -11.68
CA GLY A 288 4.66 -16.62 -12.18
C GLY A 288 4.33 -18.06 -12.59
N GLU A 289 5.35 -18.93 -12.59
CA GLU A 289 5.28 -20.26 -13.19
C GLU A 289 4.17 -21.17 -12.66
N GLN A 290 3.64 -20.92 -11.46
CA GLN A 290 2.59 -21.73 -10.83
C GLN A 290 1.22 -21.05 -10.81
N GLU A 291 1.06 -19.95 -11.55
CA GLU A 291 -0.18 -19.14 -11.51
C GLU A 291 -1.43 -19.96 -11.87
N GLY A 292 -1.36 -20.82 -12.87
CA GLY A 292 -2.49 -21.61 -13.32
C GLY A 292 -2.95 -22.65 -12.29
N ASN A 293 -2.01 -23.36 -11.64
CA ASN A 293 -2.35 -24.30 -10.58
C ASN A 293 -2.91 -23.58 -9.36
N SER A 294 -2.36 -22.41 -9.02
CA SER A 294 -2.81 -21.61 -7.89
C SER A 294 -4.24 -21.10 -8.09
N ILE A 295 -4.52 -20.48 -9.24
CA ILE A 295 -5.87 -19.93 -9.48
C ILE A 295 -6.92 -21.04 -9.58
N ALA A 296 -6.57 -22.21 -10.15
CA ALA A 296 -7.49 -23.34 -10.18
C ALA A 296 -7.86 -23.78 -8.76
N ASP A 297 -6.88 -23.99 -7.88
CA ASP A 297 -7.16 -24.39 -6.50
C ASP A 297 -7.95 -23.32 -5.71
N ILE A 298 -7.74 -22.04 -5.98
CA ILE A 298 -8.53 -20.98 -5.38
C ILE A 298 -9.97 -21.01 -5.90
N LEU A 299 -10.17 -21.04 -7.22
CA LEU A 299 -11.50 -21.03 -7.82
C LEU A 299 -12.39 -22.20 -7.34
N PHE A 300 -11.79 -23.38 -7.15
CA PHE A 300 -12.50 -24.59 -6.71
C PHE A 300 -12.37 -24.90 -5.22
N GLY A 301 -11.76 -24.00 -4.43
CA GLY A 301 -11.77 -24.00 -2.97
C GLY A 301 -10.83 -24.96 -2.26
N ASN A 302 -9.81 -25.48 -2.96
CA ASN A 302 -8.69 -26.20 -2.34
C ASN A 302 -7.77 -25.23 -1.57
N VAL A 303 -7.69 -23.98 -2.05
CA VAL A 303 -7.01 -22.87 -1.39
C VAL A 303 -8.03 -21.78 -1.06
N ASN A 304 -8.03 -21.31 0.17
CA ASN A 304 -8.82 -20.16 0.59
C ASN A 304 -7.99 -18.87 0.39
N PRO A 305 -8.41 -17.91 -0.45
CA PRO A 305 -7.65 -16.70 -0.72
C PRO A 305 -7.43 -15.90 0.57
N SER A 306 -6.24 -15.33 0.70
CA SER A 306 -5.83 -14.59 1.90
C SER A 306 -4.92 -13.41 1.58
N GLY A 307 -4.76 -13.05 0.31
CA GLY A 307 -4.04 -11.87 -0.13
C GLY A 307 -4.76 -10.59 0.28
N LYS A 308 -4.00 -9.52 0.45
CA LYS A 308 -4.51 -8.16 0.71
C LYS A 308 -3.89 -7.18 -0.27
N LEU A 309 -4.65 -6.18 -0.67
CA LEU A 309 -4.17 -5.13 -1.57
C LEU A 309 -3.04 -4.33 -0.93
N THR A 310 -1.96 -4.15 -1.66
CA THR A 310 -0.80 -3.32 -1.27
C THR A 310 -0.89 -1.89 -1.83
N PHE A 311 -1.98 -1.56 -2.50
CA PHE A 311 -2.36 -0.23 -3.00
C PHE A 311 -3.88 -0.15 -3.14
N SER A 312 -4.40 1.08 -3.27
CA SER A 312 -5.83 1.28 -3.51
C SER A 312 -6.15 1.18 -5.00
N PHE A 313 -7.33 0.65 -5.36
CA PHE A 313 -7.86 0.69 -6.72
C PHE A 313 -8.61 2.00 -6.94
N PRO A 314 -8.28 2.80 -7.96
CA PRO A 314 -8.92 4.08 -8.24
C PRO A 314 -10.27 3.91 -8.95
N GLN A 315 -11.13 4.94 -8.90
CA GLN A 315 -12.39 5.01 -9.65
C GLN A 315 -12.17 5.30 -11.14
N SER A 316 -11.15 6.12 -11.45
CA SER A 316 -10.82 6.59 -12.79
C SER A 316 -9.36 7.03 -12.84
N THR A 317 -8.82 7.31 -14.02
CA THR A 317 -7.50 7.93 -14.20
C THR A 317 -7.41 9.28 -13.48
N GLY A 318 -8.47 10.09 -13.52
CA GLY A 318 -8.53 11.37 -12.83
C GLY A 318 -8.57 11.26 -11.29
N HIS A 319 -8.76 10.06 -10.73
CA HIS A 319 -8.71 9.82 -9.29
C HIS A 319 -7.28 9.68 -8.75
N LEU A 320 -6.28 9.54 -9.62
CA LEU A 320 -4.88 9.42 -9.22
C LEU A 320 -4.31 10.76 -8.75
N PRO A 321 -3.45 10.77 -7.73
CA PRO A 321 -3.03 9.65 -6.88
C PRO A 321 -4.06 9.31 -5.80
N VAL A 322 -4.26 8.00 -5.50
CA VAL A 322 -5.23 7.50 -4.52
C VAL A 322 -4.53 6.79 -3.36
N TYR A 323 -3.78 7.55 -2.59
CA TYR A 323 -3.05 7.03 -1.43
C TYR A 323 -3.97 6.81 -0.23
N TYR A 324 -3.80 5.68 0.50
CA TYR A 324 -4.50 5.45 1.77
C TYR A 324 -3.95 6.34 2.91
N ASN A 325 -2.68 6.74 2.78
CA ASN A 325 -1.93 7.55 3.73
C ASN A 325 -1.76 9.00 3.23
N TYR A 326 -2.80 9.55 2.62
CA TYR A 326 -2.80 10.92 2.13
C TYR A 326 -2.65 11.92 3.29
N LEU A 327 -2.13 13.10 2.99
CA LEU A 327 -2.10 14.21 3.93
C LEU A 327 -3.51 14.78 4.12
N PRO A 328 -3.84 15.32 5.32
CA PRO A 328 -5.15 15.92 5.58
C PRO A 328 -5.54 16.92 4.48
N THR A 329 -6.74 16.74 3.93
CA THR A 329 -7.29 17.51 2.82
C THR A 329 -8.80 17.64 3.00
N ASP A 330 -9.42 18.51 2.20
CA ASP A 330 -10.87 18.65 2.13
C ASP A 330 -11.57 17.54 1.31
N LYS A 331 -10.83 16.69 0.63
CA LYS A 331 -11.40 15.55 -0.11
C LYS A 331 -12.17 14.62 0.82
N GLY A 332 -13.39 14.27 0.42
CA GLY A 332 -14.30 13.46 1.23
C GLY A 332 -15.07 14.27 2.28
N TYR A 333 -14.80 15.58 2.40
CA TYR A 333 -15.51 16.45 3.34
C TYR A 333 -17.01 16.56 3.02
N TYR A 334 -17.32 16.74 1.75
CA TYR A 334 -18.70 16.97 1.30
C TYR A 334 -19.56 15.69 1.27
N LYS A 335 -18.96 14.51 1.29
CA LYS A 335 -19.58 13.17 1.39
C LYS A 335 -20.67 12.84 0.35
N GLU A 336 -20.88 13.71 -0.62
CA GLU A 336 -21.84 13.51 -1.69
C GLU A 336 -21.14 13.05 -2.96
N PRO A 337 -21.28 11.79 -3.37
CA PRO A 337 -20.74 11.32 -4.64
C PRO A 337 -21.39 12.09 -5.79
N GLY A 338 -20.58 12.46 -6.79
CA GLY A 338 -21.09 13.09 -8.00
C GLY A 338 -21.69 12.07 -8.96
N THR A 339 -22.80 12.44 -9.59
CA THR A 339 -23.40 11.73 -10.74
C THR A 339 -23.49 12.67 -11.94
N TYR A 340 -23.84 12.14 -13.12
CA TYR A 340 -24.05 13.00 -14.29
C TYR A 340 -25.21 13.97 -14.11
N GLU A 341 -26.25 13.59 -13.34
CA GLU A 341 -27.42 14.43 -13.04
C GLU A 341 -27.11 15.44 -11.91
N LYS A 342 -26.24 15.03 -10.97
CA LYS A 342 -25.80 15.86 -9.84
C LYS A 342 -24.27 15.74 -9.69
N PRO A 343 -23.50 16.62 -10.34
CA PRO A 343 -22.04 16.46 -10.48
C PRO A 343 -21.23 16.32 -9.18
N GLY A 344 -21.70 16.81 -8.04
CA GLY A 344 -20.98 16.71 -6.77
C GLY A 344 -19.85 17.74 -6.62
N ARG A 345 -19.08 17.64 -5.53
CA ARG A 345 -17.99 18.59 -5.22
C ARG A 345 -16.62 17.95 -5.19
N ASP A 346 -16.34 16.94 -4.38
CA ASP A 346 -14.98 16.38 -4.21
C ASP A 346 -14.38 15.92 -5.56
N TYR A 347 -15.05 14.95 -6.18
CA TYR A 347 -14.83 14.55 -7.56
C TYR A 347 -16.15 14.68 -8.30
N VAL A 348 -16.15 15.48 -9.37
CA VAL A 348 -17.30 15.57 -10.27
C VAL A 348 -17.55 14.18 -10.86
N PHE A 349 -18.80 13.70 -10.79
CA PHE A 349 -19.27 12.40 -11.29
C PHE A 349 -18.81 11.16 -10.50
N SER A 350 -18.08 11.30 -9.40
CA SER A 350 -17.71 10.14 -8.56
C SER A 350 -17.53 10.53 -7.09
N ASN A 351 -17.40 9.55 -6.21
CA ASN A 351 -17.00 9.80 -4.84
C ASN A 351 -15.47 9.81 -4.70
N SER A 352 -14.98 10.31 -3.56
CA SER A 352 -13.54 10.38 -3.27
C SER A 352 -12.94 9.05 -2.75
N SER A 353 -13.79 8.04 -2.48
CA SER A 353 -13.32 6.74 -2.00
C SER A 353 -12.80 5.88 -3.15
N PRO A 354 -11.75 5.08 -2.94
CA PRO A 354 -11.27 4.14 -3.95
C PRO A 354 -12.30 3.04 -4.26
N LEU A 355 -12.14 2.33 -5.36
CA LEU A 355 -12.92 1.12 -5.64
C LEU A 355 -12.68 0.07 -4.55
N TRP A 356 -11.41 -0.20 -4.24
CA TRP A 356 -11.01 -1.00 -3.09
C TRP A 356 -9.83 -0.32 -2.40
N ALA A 357 -9.91 -0.24 -1.09
CA ALA A 357 -8.91 0.42 -0.27
C ALA A 357 -7.64 -0.43 -0.10
N PHE A 358 -6.52 0.20 0.21
CA PHE A 358 -5.31 -0.46 0.67
C PHE A 358 -5.61 -1.44 1.82
N GLY A 359 -5.01 -2.61 1.78
CA GLY A 359 -5.22 -3.67 2.78
C GLY A 359 -6.46 -4.52 2.56
N TYR A 360 -7.34 -4.18 1.61
CA TYR A 360 -8.57 -4.91 1.35
C TYR A 360 -8.31 -6.31 0.76
N GLY A 361 -9.15 -7.27 1.13
CA GLY A 361 -9.20 -8.61 0.60
C GLY A 361 -10.16 -9.49 1.41
N LEU A 362 -10.99 -10.26 0.71
CA LEU A 362 -11.97 -11.17 1.28
C LEU A 362 -11.41 -12.59 1.46
N SER A 363 -12.18 -13.44 2.11
CA SER A 363 -11.90 -14.86 2.32
C SER A 363 -13.18 -15.68 2.08
N TYR A 364 -13.05 -16.99 1.85
CA TYR A 364 -14.17 -17.92 1.81
C TYR A 364 -14.71 -18.28 3.20
N THR A 365 -14.12 -17.71 4.25
CA THR A 365 -14.59 -17.81 5.64
C THR A 365 -14.77 -16.42 6.23
N GLN A 366 -15.27 -16.34 7.44
CA GLN A 366 -15.55 -15.08 8.14
C GLN A 366 -14.70 -14.99 9.42
N PHE A 367 -14.21 -13.79 9.71
CA PHE A 367 -13.42 -13.51 10.89
C PHE A 367 -14.09 -12.42 11.71
N GLU A 368 -14.08 -12.61 13.04
CA GLU A 368 -14.60 -11.67 14.02
C GLU A 368 -13.45 -11.19 14.91
N TYR A 369 -13.27 -9.89 14.97
CA TYR A 369 -12.31 -9.22 15.84
C TYR A 369 -12.96 -9.00 17.19
N LEU A 370 -12.62 -9.82 18.19
CA LEU A 370 -13.29 -9.84 19.49
C LEU A 370 -12.73 -8.79 20.43
N LYS A 371 -11.41 -8.56 20.41
CA LYS A 371 -10.72 -7.65 21.33
C LYS A 371 -9.41 -7.18 20.71
N ALA A 372 -9.04 -5.94 21.00
CA ALA A 372 -7.69 -5.42 20.80
C ALA A 372 -7.28 -4.56 22.01
N VAL A 373 -6.05 -4.72 22.47
CA VAL A 373 -5.49 -3.96 23.60
C VAL A 373 -4.01 -3.71 23.39
N THR A 374 -3.49 -2.66 24.01
CA THR A 374 -2.05 -2.42 24.17
C THR A 374 -1.58 -2.92 25.54
N ASP A 375 -0.30 -3.27 25.66
CA ASP A 375 0.29 -3.74 26.94
C ASP A 375 0.38 -2.64 27.99
N LYS A 376 0.46 -1.36 27.57
CA LYS A 376 0.41 -0.16 28.42
C LYS A 376 -0.12 1.04 27.63
N GLU A 377 -0.33 2.17 28.26
CA GLU A 377 -0.82 3.40 27.62
C GLU A 377 0.31 4.38 27.30
N LEU A 378 1.36 4.45 28.14
CA LEU A 378 2.49 5.38 28.01
C LEU A 378 3.78 4.65 27.64
N TYR A 379 4.45 5.13 26.60
CA TYR A 379 5.68 4.56 26.06
C TYR A 379 6.80 5.61 25.98
N GLN A 380 8.04 5.13 26.06
CA GLN A 380 9.26 5.92 25.90
C GLN A 380 9.95 5.57 24.56
N ALA A 381 10.93 6.39 24.16
CA ALA A 381 11.61 6.28 22.86
C ALA A 381 12.16 4.88 22.51
N ASN A 382 12.62 4.13 23.51
CA ASN A 382 13.22 2.80 23.32
C ASN A 382 12.22 1.65 23.56
N ASP A 383 10.96 1.95 23.83
CA ASP A 383 9.94 0.95 24.06
C ASP A 383 9.45 0.30 22.75
N THR A 384 8.71 -0.77 22.91
CA THR A 384 7.93 -1.41 21.85
C THR A 384 6.48 -1.49 22.30
N VAL A 385 5.56 -0.99 21.47
CA VAL A 385 4.13 -1.12 21.70
C VAL A 385 3.70 -2.52 21.30
N CYS A 386 3.13 -3.28 22.23
CA CYS A 386 2.61 -4.61 21.98
C CYS A 386 1.08 -4.54 21.81
N VAL A 387 0.61 -4.68 20.57
CA VAL A 387 -0.82 -4.70 20.25
C VAL A 387 -1.29 -6.14 20.21
N THR A 388 -2.07 -6.55 21.21
CA THR A 388 -2.64 -7.90 21.28
C THR A 388 -4.07 -7.90 20.78
N VAL A 389 -4.35 -8.76 19.80
CA VAL A 389 -5.65 -8.88 19.12
C VAL A 389 -6.17 -10.29 19.28
N GLN A 390 -7.42 -10.42 19.68
CA GLN A 390 -8.15 -11.69 19.74
C GLN A 390 -9.07 -11.81 18.52
N LEU A 391 -8.81 -12.82 17.70
CA LEU A 391 -9.49 -13.07 16.42
C LEU A 391 -10.14 -14.45 16.44
N LYS A 392 -11.37 -14.55 15.92
CA LYS A 392 -12.12 -15.81 15.79
C LYS A 392 -12.52 -16.06 14.34
N ASN A 393 -12.36 -17.28 13.87
CA ASN A 393 -12.95 -17.74 12.62
C ASN A 393 -14.38 -18.20 12.90
N THR A 394 -15.38 -17.43 12.45
CA THR A 394 -16.81 -17.73 12.64
C THR A 394 -17.42 -18.53 11.48
N GLY A 395 -16.66 -18.72 10.41
CA GLY A 395 -17.13 -19.47 9.25
C GLY A 395 -16.84 -20.97 9.32
N LYS A 396 -17.08 -21.65 8.21
CA LYS A 396 -17.02 -23.13 8.12
C LYS A 396 -15.75 -23.67 7.46
N ARG A 397 -14.83 -22.79 7.03
CA ARG A 397 -13.59 -23.16 6.34
C ARG A 397 -12.37 -22.67 7.12
N THR A 398 -11.30 -23.42 7.07
CA THR A 398 -9.98 -22.90 7.50
C THR A 398 -9.62 -21.71 6.63
N GLY A 399 -9.06 -20.67 7.25
CA GLY A 399 -8.65 -19.49 6.53
C GLY A 399 -7.60 -18.68 7.26
N LYS A 400 -7.00 -17.76 6.52
CA LYS A 400 -5.99 -16.84 7.05
C LYS A 400 -6.52 -15.41 6.99
N GLU A 401 -6.34 -14.66 8.06
CA GLU A 401 -6.64 -13.24 8.12
C GLU A 401 -5.37 -12.43 8.36
N VAL A 402 -5.30 -11.24 7.77
CA VAL A 402 -4.21 -10.31 8.01
C VAL A 402 -4.70 -9.17 8.90
N ILE A 403 -4.34 -9.24 10.18
CA ILE A 403 -4.57 -8.15 11.11
C ILE A 403 -3.63 -7.01 10.74
N GLN A 404 -4.18 -5.80 10.60
CA GLN A 404 -3.44 -4.59 10.22
C GLN A 404 -3.57 -3.55 11.32
N VAL A 405 -2.45 -2.94 11.69
CA VAL A 405 -2.38 -1.88 12.70
C VAL A 405 -1.87 -0.61 12.05
N TYR A 406 -2.73 0.38 11.95
CA TYR A 406 -2.42 1.70 11.43
C TYR A 406 -2.20 2.66 12.59
N MET A 407 -1.26 3.56 12.44
CA MET A 407 -1.00 4.64 13.37
C MET A 407 -1.53 5.96 12.79
N ARG A 408 -2.19 6.73 13.64
CA ARG A 408 -2.54 8.12 13.40
C ARG A 408 -1.88 8.96 14.48
N ASP A 409 -1.17 10.00 14.09
CA ASP A 409 -0.79 11.08 14.99
C ASP A 409 -2.00 11.99 15.17
N VAL A 410 -2.40 12.24 16.41
CA VAL A 410 -3.64 12.99 16.69
C VAL A 410 -3.42 14.49 16.55
N VAL A 411 -2.27 14.98 17.02
CA VAL A 411 -1.81 16.36 16.89
C VAL A 411 -0.31 16.35 16.71
N SER A 412 0.17 16.92 15.64
CA SER A 412 1.58 16.92 15.25
C SER A 412 2.08 18.33 14.96
N SER A 413 3.36 18.59 15.23
CA SER A 413 4.03 19.85 14.90
C SER A 413 4.25 20.04 13.39
N VAL A 414 4.19 18.96 12.62
CA VAL A 414 4.25 18.96 11.15
C VAL A 414 3.05 18.22 10.59
N MET A 415 2.71 18.48 9.33
CA MET A 415 1.60 17.78 8.68
C MET A 415 1.96 16.30 8.49
N THR A 416 1.15 15.40 9.09
CA THR A 416 1.34 13.95 9.01
C THR A 416 0.22 13.30 8.22
N PRO A 417 0.46 12.12 7.60
CA PRO A 417 -0.60 11.35 6.94
C PRO A 417 -1.75 11.01 7.87
N VAL A 418 -2.97 10.94 7.33
CA VAL A 418 -4.19 10.59 8.08
C VAL A 418 -4.07 9.26 8.82
N LYS A 419 -3.25 8.35 8.32
CA LYS A 419 -2.82 7.10 8.96
C LYS A 419 -1.66 6.46 8.20
N GLN A 420 -0.90 5.60 8.87
CA GLN A 420 0.19 4.82 8.29
C GLN A 420 0.16 3.40 8.83
N LEU A 421 0.30 2.39 7.96
CA LEU A 421 0.46 1.00 8.40
C LEU A 421 1.81 0.85 9.13
N LYS A 422 1.77 0.45 10.40
CA LYS A 422 2.96 0.26 11.25
C LYS A 422 3.20 -1.18 11.66
N GLY A 423 2.18 -2.03 11.54
CA GLY A 423 2.34 -3.44 11.82
C GLY A 423 1.24 -4.27 11.18
N PHE A 424 1.58 -5.51 10.85
CA PHE A 424 0.58 -6.48 10.39
C PHE A 424 1.00 -7.90 10.77
N ARG A 425 0.02 -8.80 10.85
CA ARG A 425 0.27 -10.22 11.06
C ARG A 425 -0.78 -11.08 10.38
N LYS A 426 -0.32 -12.05 9.58
CA LYS A 426 -1.18 -13.08 8.99
C LYS A 426 -1.37 -14.22 9.99
N VAL A 427 -2.62 -14.56 10.28
CA VAL A 427 -3.02 -15.54 11.31
C VAL A 427 -3.87 -16.63 10.66
N ASP A 428 -3.49 -17.87 10.90
CA ASP A 428 -4.20 -19.07 10.42
C ASP A 428 -5.21 -19.56 11.48
N LEU A 429 -6.46 -19.82 11.09
CA LEU A 429 -7.53 -20.21 12.00
C LEU A 429 -8.41 -21.32 11.41
N LEU A 430 -8.59 -22.38 12.18
CA LEU A 430 -9.58 -23.41 11.90
C LEU A 430 -11.01 -22.89 12.13
N PRO A 431 -12.05 -23.52 11.55
CA PRO A 431 -13.44 -23.18 11.85
C PRO A 431 -13.72 -23.18 13.36
N GLY A 432 -14.34 -22.10 13.85
CA GLY A 432 -14.66 -21.91 15.27
C GLY A 432 -13.47 -21.54 16.18
N GLN A 433 -12.24 -21.63 15.67
CA GLN A 433 -11.04 -21.33 16.47
C GLN A 433 -10.97 -19.84 16.81
N THR A 434 -10.65 -19.56 18.07
CA THR A 434 -10.22 -18.25 18.56
C THR A 434 -8.73 -18.28 18.82
N ARG A 435 -8.04 -17.23 18.43
CA ARG A 435 -6.59 -17.08 18.65
C ARG A 435 -6.26 -15.66 19.07
N GLU A 436 -5.37 -15.55 20.02
CA GLU A 436 -4.74 -14.29 20.40
C GLU A 436 -3.38 -14.19 19.72
N THR A 437 -3.06 -13.01 19.22
CA THR A 437 -1.79 -12.72 18.57
C THR A 437 -1.34 -11.30 18.89
N THR A 438 -0.02 -11.13 19.04
CA THR A 438 0.58 -9.83 19.35
C THR A 438 1.37 -9.32 18.18
N ILE A 439 1.19 -8.03 17.85
CA ILE A 439 1.94 -7.28 16.85
C ILE A 439 2.81 -6.29 17.63
N MET A 440 4.11 -6.36 17.40
CA MET A 440 5.11 -5.51 18.06
C MET A 440 5.47 -4.34 17.15
N ILE A 441 5.31 -3.11 17.65
CA ILE A 441 5.60 -1.87 16.93
C ILE A 441 6.62 -1.08 17.76
N PRO A 442 7.90 -1.05 17.37
CA PRO A 442 8.91 -0.25 18.05
C PRO A 442 8.56 1.25 18.02
N VAL A 443 8.81 1.98 19.10
CA VAL A 443 8.46 3.40 19.19
C VAL A 443 9.18 4.26 18.16
N HIS A 444 10.33 3.83 17.63
CA HIS A 444 10.99 4.55 16.52
C HIS A 444 10.15 4.61 15.23
N GLU A 445 9.10 3.77 15.08
CA GLU A 445 8.13 3.87 13.98
C GLU A 445 7.18 5.06 14.11
N PHE A 446 7.13 5.72 15.27
CA PHE A 446 6.35 6.93 15.54
C PHE A 446 7.12 8.23 15.23
N TYR A 447 8.38 8.12 14.80
CA TYR A 447 9.20 9.28 14.49
C TYR A 447 8.62 10.07 13.32
N LEU A 448 8.65 11.39 13.47
CA LEU A 448 8.35 12.37 12.44
C LEU A 448 9.62 12.77 11.69
N THR A 449 9.45 13.42 10.55
CA THR A 449 10.54 14.01 9.79
C THR A 449 10.19 15.46 9.51
N ASP A 450 11.06 16.39 9.90
CA ASP A 450 10.89 17.82 9.63
C ASP A 450 11.28 18.19 8.18
N ASP A 451 11.08 19.45 7.80
CA ASP A 451 11.40 19.98 6.47
C ASP A 451 12.91 19.96 6.16
N LEU A 452 13.76 19.85 7.17
CA LEU A 452 15.20 19.70 7.05
C LEU A 452 15.62 18.23 6.92
N GLY A 453 14.67 17.30 7.03
CA GLY A 453 14.89 15.86 6.97
C GLY A 453 15.41 15.26 8.28
N ASN A 454 15.33 15.96 9.41
CA ASN A 454 15.68 15.41 10.72
C ASN A 454 14.55 14.51 11.21
N ARG A 455 14.91 13.35 11.76
CA ARG A 455 13.96 12.46 12.42
C ARG A 455 13.93 12.72 13.92
N TYR A 456 12.75 12.87 14.48
CA TYR A 456 12.55 13.08 15.90
C TYR A 456 11.26 12.41 16.38
N LEU A 457 11.21 12.13 17.68
CA LEU A 457 10.03 11.60 18.36
C LEU A 457 9.34 12.75 19.07
N GLU A 458 8.09 12.99 18.73
CA GLU A 458 7.25 13.97 19.40
C GLU A 458 6.46 13.31 20.53
N SER A 459 6.41 13.99 21.68
CA SER A 459 5.57 13.55 22.79
C SER A 459 4.12 13.91 22.49
N GLY A 460 3.21 12.99 22.74
CA GLY A 460 1.81 13.26 22.48
C GLY A 460 0.95 12.02 22.44
N LYS A 461 -0.29 12.24 22.01
CA LYS A 461 -1.28 11.19 21.81
C LYS A 461 -1.26 10.69 20.38
N PHE A 462 -1.11 9.40 20.25
CA PHE A 462 -1.29 8.67 19.01
C PHE A 462 -2.51 7.73 19.12
N GLU A 463 -3.02 7.31 17.99
CA GLU A 463 -4.10 6.34 17.91
C GLU A 463 -3.66 5.17 17.03
N LEU A 464 -3.73 3.96 17.58
CA LEU A 464 -3.52 2.74 16.82
C LEU A 464 -4.86 2.16 16.39
N GLN A 465 -5.06 2.09 15.09
CA GLN A 465 -6.29 1.63 14.45
C GLN A 465 -6.11 0.20 13.98
N VAL A 466 -6.84 -0.73 14.59
CA VAL A 466 -6.76 -2.17 14.27
C VAL A 466 -7.90 -2.55 13.33
N GLY A 467 -7.58 -3.14 12.18
CA GLY A 467 -8.58 -3.51 11.19
C GLY A 467 -8.11 -4.52 10.16
N THR A 468 -8.93 -4.72 9.13
CA THR A 468 -8.68 -5.61 7.99
C THR A 468 -8.21 -4.88 6.73
N SER A 469 -8.38 -3.55 6.70
CA SER A 469 -7.96 -2.66 5.62
C SER A 469 -7.92 -1.21 6.14
N SER A 470 -7.38 -0.30 5.34
CA SER A 470 -7.26 1.11 5.73
C SER A 470 -8.62 1.81 5.96
N ASP A 471 -9.69 1.31 5.37
CA ASP A 471 -11.07 1.81 5.49
C ASP A 471 -11.97 0.99 6.43
N ARG A 472 -11.53 -0.21 6.86
CA ARG A 472 -12.31 -1.08 7.75
C ARG A 472 -11.57 -1.30 9.06
N ILE A 473 -11.79 -0.39 10.00
CA ILE A 473 -11.21 -0.38 11.34
C ILE A 473 -12.24 -0.87 12.36
N TYR A 474 -11.83 -1.74 13.26
CA TYR A 474 -12.67 -2.29 14.33
C TYR A 474 -12.34 -1.70 15.70
N PHE A 475 -11.07 -1.35 15.97
CA PHE A 475 -10.65 -0.80 17.24
C PHE A 475 -9.74 0.41 17.04
N ASN A 476 -9.94 1.42 17.89
CA ASN A 476 -9.07 2.57 18.04
C ASN A 476 -8.46 2.53 19.43
N LEU A 477 -7.15 2.35 19.54
CA LEU A 477 -6.41 2.21 20.78
C LEU A 477 -5.58 3.47 21.01
N PRO A 478 -5.88 4.27 22.02
CA PRO A 478 -5.04 5.43 22.34
C PRO A 478 -3.71 4.97 22.94
N VAL A 479 -2.62 5.57 22.49
CA VAL A 479 -1.28 5.39 23.05
C VAL A 479 -0.63 6.76 23.22
N TYR A 480 0.20 6.91 24.24
CA TYR A 480 0.88 8.15 24.56
C TYR A 480 2.40 7.92 24.49
N ILE A 481 3.08 8.85 23.87
CA ILE A 481 4.55 8.87 23.82
C ILE A 481 5.03 9.93 24.80
N GLY A 482 5.87 9.54 25.77
CA GLY A 482 6.50 10.45 26.71
C GLY A 482 7.82 11.03 26.17
N SER A 483 8.25 12.19 26.71
CA SER A 483 9.55 12.76 26.37
C SER A 483 10.68 11.95 27.01
N SER A 484 11.62 11.44 26.20
CA SER A 484 12.91 10.99 26.71
C SER A 484 13.76 12.21 27.02
N GLY A 485 14.08 12.44 28.29
CA GLY A 485 15.04 13.46 28.67
C GLY A 485 16.40 13.20 28.02
N LYS A 486 16.80 14.06 27.11
CA LYS A 486 18.05 14.44 26.47
C LYS A 486 18.03 14.29 24.95
N GLY A 487 17.91 15.40 24.25
CA GLY A 487 18.37 15.55 22.87
C GLY A 487 17.36 15.81 21.75
N GLY A 488 16.06 15.98 22.03
CA GLY A 488 15.13 16.54 21.06
C GLY A 488 14.78 17.97 21.45
N GLN A 489 14.67 18.89 20.53
CA GLN A 489 14.06 20.18 20.80
C GLN A 489 12.64 19.92 21.27
N THR A 490 12.41 20.11 22.57
CA THR A 490 11.09 20.05 23.17
C THR A 490 10.27 21.23 22.64
N VAL A 491 9.30 20.96 21.77
CA VAL A 491 8.07 21.71 21.89
C VAL A 491 7.56 21.36 23.29
N SER A 492 7.43 22.36 24.16
CA SER A 492 7.14 22.20 25.60
C SER A 492 5.87 21.38 25.80
N GLY A 493 6.02 20.07 25.85
CA GLY A 493 4.97 19.12 26.14
C GLY A 493 5.04 18.72 27.58
N THR A 494 3.99 18.93 28.29
CA THR A 494 3.71 18.66 29.67
C THR A 494 4.03 17.23 30.09
N SER A 495 4.78 17.10 31.19
CA SER A 495 4.91 15.83 31.91
C SER A 495 3.53 15.38 32.42
N PHE A 496 3.09 14.18 32.07
CA PHE A 496 1.90 13.57 32.68
C PHE A 496 2.15 13.35 34.16
N LYS A 497 1.68 14.29 35.00
CA LYS A 497 1.54 14.10 36.43
C LYS A 497 0.16 13.55 36.74
N SER A 498 0.06 12.78 37.81
CA SER A 498 -1.24 12.30 38.27
C SER A 498 -2.20 13.47 38.51
N ARG A 499 -3.47 13.31 38.14
CA ARG A 499 -4.50 14.37 38.21
C ARG A 499 -4.70 14.98 39.61
N THR A 500 -4.18 14.32 40.63
CA THR A 500 -4.36 14.75 42.05
C THR A 500 -3.44 15.89 42.46
N ASP A 501 -2.31 16.10 41.80
CA ASP A 501 -1.23 17.02 42.22
C ASP A 501 -1.04 18.27 41.34
N GLY A 502 -2.00 18.57 40.43
CA GLY A 502 -1.90 19.70 39.50
C GLY A 502 -1.89 21.07 40.20
N LYS A 503 -1.02 21.97 39.73
CA LYS A 503 -0.94 23.37 40.17
C LYS A 503 -2.06 24.18 39.51
N VAL A 504 -2.74 25.04 40.27
CA VAL A 504 -3.75 25.94 39.70
C VAL A 504 -3.06 27.01 38.84
N ILE A 505 -3.45 27.07 37.58
CA ILE A 505 -2.98 28.04 36.60
C ILE A 505 -4.16 28.85 36.06
N GLN A 506 -3.88 30.01 35.49
CA GLN A 506 -4.88 30.81 34.78
C GLN A 506 -4.78 30.49 33.27
N VAL A 507 -5.90 30.03 32.71
CA VAL A 507 -6.02 29.74 31.27
C VAL A 507 -6.93 30.80 30.63
N LYS A 508 -6.47 31.30 29.48
CA LYS A 508 -7.26 32.17 28.59
C LYS A 508 -7.39 31.52 27.21
N GLY A 509 -8.33 31.98 26.41
CA GLY A 509 -8.48 31.51 25.05
C GLY A 509 -9.66 32.10 24.34
N THR A 510 -9.89 31.66 23.11
CA THR A 510 -11.02 32.04 22.29
C THR A 510 -11.86 30.84 21.88
N VAL A 511 -13.19 31.03 21.84
CA VAL A 511 -14.13 30.05 21.33
C VAL A 511 -14.78 30.60 20.05
N ARG A 512 -14.71 29.80 18.97
CA ARG A 512 -15.27 30.15 17.67
C ARG A 512 -16.17 29.00 17.16
N ASP A 513 -17.02 29.28 16.20
CA ASP A 513 -17.69 28.23 15.44
C ASP A 513 -16.77 27.67 14.33
N ILE A 514 -17.25 26.69 13.58
CA ILE A 514 -16.51 26.07 12.47
C ILE A 514 -16.25 27.02 11.29
N GLN A 515 -16.93 28.15 11.22
CA GLN A 515 -16.69 29.24 10.26
C GLN A 515 -15.75 30.31 10.82
N ALA A 516 -15.10 30.05 11.95
CA ALA A 516 -14.21 30.96 12.68
C ALA A 516 -14.90 32.21 13.27
N THR A 517 -16.25 32.25 13.37
CA THR A 517 -17.00 33.34 14.01
C THR A 517 -16.87 33.24 15.53
N PRO A 518 -16.54 34.32 16.25
CA PRO A 518 -16.48 34.31 17.70
C PRO A 518 -17.81 33.91 18.35
N LEU A 519 -17.79 33.04 19.33
CA LEU A 519 -18.97 32.60 20.07
C LEU A 519 -19.01 33.24 21.46
N ALA A 520 -19.93 34.20 21.63
CA ALA A 520 -20.22 34.79 22.94
C ALA A 520 -21.07 33.86 23.81
N ARG A 521 -20.96 34.05 25.14
CA ARG A 521 -21.74 33.30 26.15
C ARG A 521 -21.60 31.77 26.05
N VAL A 522 -20.46 31.28 25.68
CA VAL A 522 -20.09 29.87 25.88
C VAL A 522 -19.70 29.68 27.33
N LYS A 523 -20.33 28.75 28.03
CA LYS A 523 -19.91 28.39 29.39
C LYS A 523 -18.65 27.55 29.29
N VAL A 524 -17.58 27.99 29.91
CA VAL A 524 -16.32 27.29 30.07
C VAL A 524 -16.22 26.89 31.55
N GLN A 525 -16.17 25.60 31.83
CA GLN A 525 -16.20 25.10 33.22
C GLN A 525 -15.02 24.15 33.45
N SER A 526 -14.32 24.32 34.56
CA SER A 526 -13.35 23.33 35.05
C SER A 526 -14.08 22.11 35.61
N GLU A 527 -13.77 20.93 35.09
CA GLU A 527 -14.37 19.66 35.54
C GLU A 527 -14.01 19.37 37.01
N GLU A 528 -12.77 19.66 37.41
CA GLU A 528 -12.25 19.31 38.75
C GLU A 528 -12.68 20.30 39.82
N SER A 529 -12.73 21.59 39.55
CA SER A 529 -13.05 22.62 40.52
C SER A 529 -14.50 23.13 40.46
N GLY A 530 -15.20 22.86 39.35
CA GLY A 530 -16.52 23.41 39.08
C GLY A 530 -16.52 24.93 38.79
N GLU A 531 -15.36 25.61 38.82
CA GLU A 531 -15.23 27.02 38.48
C GLU A 531 -15.64 27.23 37.01
N SER A 532 -16.34 28.31 36.72
CA SER A 532 -16.83 28.59 35.37
C SER A 532 -16.70 30.05 34.97
N ALA A 533 -16.50 30.28 33.67
CA ALA A 533 -16.49 31.57 33.02
C ALA A 533 -17.40 31.56 31.77
N LEU A 534 -17.84 32.74 31.34
CA LEU A 534 -18.56 32.92 30.08
C LEU A 534 -17.67 33.66 29.08
N THR A 535 -17.69 33.24 27.83
CA THR A 535 -17.01 33.98 26.77
C THR A 535 -17.69 35.33 26.52
N ASP A 536 -16.90 36.38 26.28
CA ASP A 536 -17.36 37.70 25.88
C ASP A 536 -17.83 37.76 24.40
N TYR A 537 -18.13 38.94 23.89
CA TYR A 537 -18.60 39.13 22.51
C TYR A 537 -17.54 38.84 21.45
N ARG A 538 -16.26 38.78 21.82
CA ARG A 538 -15.12 38.35 20.97
C ARG A 538 -14.84 36.86 21.08
N GLY A 539 -15.65 36.13 21.86
CA GLY A 539 -15.44 34.72 22.14
C GLY A 539 -14.30 34.46 23.12
N THR A 540 -13.76 35.49 23.81
CA THR A 540 -12.63 35.32 24.73
C THR A 540 -13.10 34.95 26.14
N TYR A 541 -12.29 34.13 26.83
CA TYR A 541 -12.52 33.76 28.23
C TYR A 541 -11.21 33.71 29.01
N THR A 542 -11.34 33.72 30.34
CA THR A 542 -10.25 33.48 31.28
C THR A 542 -10.81 32.71 32.48
N ILE A 543 -10.13 31.61 32.86
CA ILE A 543 -10.57 30.72 33.94
C ILE A 543 -9.36 30.18 34.71
N LYS A 544 -9.55 29.85 36.00
CA LYS A 544 -8.56 29.13 36.78
C LYS A 544 -8.86 27.64 36.75
N VAL A 545 -7.86 26.84 36.51
CA VAL A 545 -7.96 25.38 36.39
C VAL A 545 -6.64 24.75 36.82
N LYS A 546 -6.65 23.49 37.22
CA LYS A 546 -5.40 22.74 37.42
C LYS A 546 -4.66 22.57 36.09
N ASP A 547 -3.33 22.62 36.11
CA ASP A 547 -2.48 22.48 34.92
C ASP A 547 -2.65 21.10 34.22
N ASN A 548 -3.16 20.11 34.94
CA ASN A 548 -3.54 18.77 34.44
C ASN A 548 -5.06 18.55 34.43
N GLY A 549 -5.86 19.62 34.53
CA GLY A 549 -7.32 19.57 34.57
C GLY A 549 -7.99 19.61 33.21
N ARG A 550 -9.34 19.56 33.20
CA ARG A 550 -10.17 19.63 32.00
C ARG A 550 -11.07 20.86 32.01
N LEU A 551 -11.28 21.41 30.81
CA LEU A 551 -12.28 22.46 30.55
C LEU A 551 -13.40 21.89 29.69
N ILE A 552 -14.65 22.08 30.15
CA ILE A 552 -15.86 21.73 29.42
C ILE A 552 -16.45 23.02 28.86
N PHE A 553 -16.68 23.03 27.55
CA PHE A 553 -17.29 24.13 26.80
C PHE A 553 -18.70 23.73 26.41
N SER A 554 -19.69 24.49 26.83
CA SER A 554 -21.09 24.23 26.53
C SER A 554 -21.85 25.48 26.10
N LYS A 555 -22.73 25.34 25.08
CA LYS A 555 -23.61 26.38 24.58
C LYS A 555 -24.83 25.78 23.90
N LYS A 556 -26.02 26.28 24.20
CA LYS A 556 -27.28 25.84 23.57
C LYS A 556 -27.17 25.94 22.03
N GLY A 557 -27.46 24.84 21.36
CA GLY A 557 -27.38 24.72 19.89
C GLY A 557 -25.97 24.36 19.36
N PHE A 558 -25.05 24.02 20.24
CA PHE A 558 -23.71 23.51 19.90
C PHE A 558 -23.42 22.20 20.64
N ALA A 559 -22.61 21.35 20.06
CA ALA A 559 -22.13 20.16 20.73
C ALA A 559 -21.12 20.54 21.83
N ASP A 560 -21.28 19.97 23.03
CA ASP A 560 -20.35 20.18 24.14
C ASP A 560 -18.97 19.65 23.78
N LYS A 561 -17.92 20.35 24.24
CA LYS A 561 -16.54 20.00 23.96
C LYS A 561 -15.73 19.98 25.27
N THR A 562 -14.96 18.92 25.48
CA THR A 562 -14.05 18.80 26.63
C THR A 562 -12.61 18.84 26.13
N ILE A 563 -11.76 19.62 26.78
CA ILE A 563 -10.34 19.79 26.47
C ILE A 563 -9.52 19.57 27.73
N GLU A 564 -8.46 18.80 27.64
CA GLU A 564 -7.43 18.71 28.69
C GLU A 564 -6.49 19.92 28.59
N VAL A 565 -6.20 20.55 29.75
CA VAL A 565 -5.44 21.80 29.81
C VAL A 565 -3.95 21.58 29.58
N GLU A 566 -3.42 20.46 30.10
CA GLU A 566 -2.03 20.01 29.89
C GLU A 566 -0.97 21.12 30.15
N GLY A 567 -1.19 21.95 31.15
CA GLY A 567 -0.29 23.05 31.49
C GLY A 567 -0.37 24.27 30.55
N GLN A 568 -1.21 24.23 29.53
CA GLN A 568 -1.38 25.35 28.60
C GLN A 568 -2.07 26.54 29.27
N THR A 569 -1.52 27.72 29.04
CA THR A 569 -2.11 28.98 29.50
C THR A 569 -2.98 29.67 28.46
N ASP A 570 -2.99 29.18 27.23
CA ASP A 570 -3.86 29.60 26.14
C ASP A 570 -4.52 28.37 25.50
N VAL A 571 -5.85 28.28 25.60
CA VAL A 571 -6.66 27.17 25.07
C VAL A 571 -7.78 27.76 24.22
N SER A 572 -7.55 27.79 22.91
CA SER A 572 -8.53 28.27 21.94
C SER A 572 -9.18 27.10 21.20
N ILE A 573 -10.52 27.13 21.01
CA ILE A 573 -11.26 26.01 20.44
C ILE A 573 -12.27 26.43 19.37
N GLN A 574 -12.70 25.45 18.58
CA GLN A 574 -13.89 25.56 17.71
C GLN A 574 -14.99 24.62 18.20
N MET A 575 -16.25 25.07 18.13
CA MET A 575 -17.44 24.29 18.46
C MET A 575 -18.29 24.08 17.20
N ALA A 576 -18.76 22.84 16.99
CA ALA A 576 -19.73 22.52 15.94
C ALA A 576 -21.16 22.70 16.47
N LYS A 577 -22.12 23.01 15.59
CA LYS A 577 -23.55 23.01 15.95
C LYS A 577 -23.92 21.59 16.39
N GLY A 578 -24.64 21.47 17.51
CA GLY A 578 -25.27 20.22 17.95
C GLY A 578 -26.53 19.95 17.11
N GLU A 579 -26.94 18.69 17.04
CA GLU A 579 -28.22 18.29 16.46
C GLU A 579 -29.41 18.82 17.27
#